data_0f6f8dcba874432758a62ca8db60c148
#
_entry.id   0f6f8dcba874432758a62ca8db60c148
#
_cell.length_a   1.000
_cell.length_b   1.000
_cell.length_c   1.000
_cell.angle_alpha   90.00
_cell.angle_beta   90.00
_cell.angle_gamma   90.00
#
_symmetry.space_group_name_H-M   'P 1'
#
loop_
_entity.id
_entity.type
_entity.pdbx_description
1 polymer ?
#
loop_
_entity_poly.entity_id
_entity_poly.type
_entity_poly.pdbx_seq_one_letter_code
_entity_poly.pdbx_strand_id
1 'polypeptide(L)' 'MSMESGSYYEGTINGENQAKSITLKLDSSSKIKLTGDSYITSLEDEDSDYSNIDFNGYTLYVNGVAIN' A
#
# COMPACT_ATOMS: atom_id res chain seq x y z
N MET A 1 -6.16 -0.51 7.27
CA MET A 1 -5.42 -1.79 7.16
C MET A 1 -4.08 -1.63 7.87
N SER A 2 -3.73 -2.56 8.71
CA SER A 2 -2.50 -2.48 9.51
C SER A 2 -1.75 -3.80 9.40
N MET A 3 -0.45 -3.74 9.09
CA MET A 3 0.40 -4.91 8.90
C MET A 3 1.59 -4.82 9.85
N GLU A 4 1.82 -5.88 10.60
CA GLU A 4 2.80 -5.91 11.68
C GLU A 4 3.62 -7.20 11.65
N SER A 5 4.84 -7.11 12.19
CA SER A 5 5.65 -8.28 12.56
C SER A 5 5.91 -9.25 11.40
N GLY A 6 6.32 -8.73 10.26
CA GLY A 6 6.66 -9.56 9.11
C GLY A 6 5.46 -10.04 8.31
N SER A 7 4.34 -9.36 8.38
CA SER A 7 3.17 -9.67 7.57
C SER A 7 3.45 -9.48 6.09
N TYR A 8 2.76 -10.26 5.26
CA TYR A 8 2.89 -10.17 3.82
C TYR A 8 1.51 -10.14 3.19
N TYR A 9 1.30 -9.22 2.28
CA TYR A 9 0.07 -9.12 1.52
C TYR A 9 0.39 -9.05 0.02
N GLU A 10 -0.28 -9.88 -0.75
CA GLU A 10 -0.18 -9.84 -2.20
C GLU A 10 -1.59 -9.67 -2.77
N GLY A 11 -1.82 -8.57 -3.47
CA GLY A 11 -3.14 -8.28 -4.02
C GLY A 11 -3.29 -6.82 -4.38
N THR A 12 -4.53 -6.46 -4.74
CA THR A 12 -4.91 -5.09 -5.06
C THR A 12 -5.70 -4.51 -3.89
N ILE A 13 -5.40 -3.27 -3.52
CA ILE A 13 -6.09 -2.57 -2.44
C ILE A 13 -7.05 -1.57 -3.08
N ASN A 14 -8.36 -1.78 -2.88
CA ASN A 14 -9.40 -0.86 -3.36
C ASN A 14 -9.23 -0.54 -4.85
N GLY A 15 -9.03 -1.57 -5.67
CA GLY A 15 -8.74 -1.40 -7.10
C GLY A 15 -9.79 -0.65 -7.88
N GLU A 16 -11.02 -0.58 -7.39
CA GLU A 16 -12.11 0.16 -8.01
C GLU A 16 -12.28 1.57 -7.43
N ASN A 17 -11.46 1.92 -6.45
CA ASN A 17 -11.47 3.23 -5.80
C ASN A 17 -12.84 3.60 -5.23
N GLN A 18 -13.53 2.64 -4.63
CA GLN A 18 -14.88 2.83 -4.09
C GLN A 18 -14.92 3.08 -2.58
N ALA A 19 -13.88 2.72 -1.86
CA ALA A 19 -13.83 2.96 -0.42
C ALA A 19 -13.61 4.45 -0.15
N LYS A 20 -14.32 4.99 0.86
CA LYS A 20 -14.23 6.41 1.20
C LYS A 20 -12.94 6.77 1.91
N SER A 21 -12.42 5.87 2.70
CA SER A 21 -11.20 6.11 3.47
C SER A 21 -10.51 4.79 3.77
N ILE A 22 -9.25 4.70 3.39
CA ILE A 22 -8.40 3.57 3.72
C ILE A 22 -7.06 4.11 4.19
N THR A 23 -6.66 3.70 5.39
CA THR A 23 -5.30 3.95 5.89
C THR A 23 -4.53 2.65 5.83
N LEU A 24 -3.38 2.66 5.17
CA LEU A 24 -2.48 1.52 5.12
C LEU A 24 -1.30 1.79 6.04
N LYS A 25 -1.09 0.91 7.01
CA LYS A 25 0.03 0.99 7.96
C LYS A 25 0.95 -0.20 7.77
N LEU A 26 2.22 0.06 7.59
CA LEU A 26 3.25 -0.96 7.43
C LEU A 26 4.35 -0.71 8.45
N ASP A 27 4.78 -1.76 9.15
CA ASP A 27 6.03 -1.67 9.89
C ASP A 27 7.22 -2.01 8.99
N SER A 28 8.44 -1.87 9.48
CA SER A 28 9.65 -2.07 8.68
C SER A 28 9.87 -3.52 8.24
N SER A 29 9.18 -4.48 8.86
CA SER A 29 9.31 -5.90 8.52
C SER A 29 8.17 -6.45 7.68
N SER A 30 7.09 -5.68 7.50
CA SER A 30 5.94 -6.09 6.68
C SER A 30 6.18 -5.76 5.22
N LYS A 31 5.56 -6.54 4.33
CA LYS A 31 5.72 -6.36 2.88
C LYS A 31 4.40 -6.46 2.15
N ILE A 32 4.28 -5.69 1.08
CA ILE A 32 3.14 -5.74 0.16
C ILE A 32 3.65 -5.91 -1.26
N LYS A 33 2.96 -6.76 -2.03
CA LYS A 33 3.15 -6.84 -3.47
C LYS A 33 1.82 -6.53 -4.15
N LEU A 34 1.80 -5.52 -5.00
CA LEU A 34 0.59 -5.14 -5.72
C LEU A 34 0.35 -6.05 -6.91
N THR A 35 -0.92 -6.36 -7.18
CA THR A 35 -1.35 -7.10 -8.36
C THR A 35 -2.23 -6.25 -9.27
N GLY A 36 -2.38 -4.96 -8.96
CA GLY A 36 -3.11 -3.98 -9.75
C GLY A 36 -2.92 -2.61 -9.13
N ASP A 37 -3.35 -1.58 -9.85
CA ASP A 37 -3.33 -0.22 -9.31
C ASP A 37 -4.18 -0.16 -8.04
N SER A 38 -3.67 0.48 -7.02
CA SER A 38 -4.31 0.51 -5.70
C SER A 38 -4.52 1.94 -5.25
N TYR A 39 -5.57 2.14 -4.46
CA TYR A 39 -6.02 3.47 -4.05
C TYR A 39 -6.26 3.47 -2.54
N ILE A 40 -5.54 4.34 -1.84
CA ILE A 40 -5.73 4.55 -0.40
C ILE A 40 -5.79 6.04 -0.12
N THR A 41 -6.19 6.42 1.08
CA THR A 41 -6.27 7.82 1.47
C THR A 41 -5.08 8.26 2.30
N SER A 42 -4.45 7.35 3.02
CA SER A 42 -3.31 7.65 3.88
C SER A 42 -2.37 6.46 3.92
N LEU A 43 -1.08 6.72 3.88
CA LEU A 43 -0.03 5.70 3.97
C LEU A 43 0.87 6.02 5.14
N GLU A 44 1.02 5.08 6.06
CA GLU A 44 1.98 5.13 7.15
C GLU A 44 2.93 3.94 7.01
N ASP A 45 4.14 4.20 6.57
CA ASP A 45 5.16 3.18 6.36
C ASP A 45 6.41 3.57 7.15
N GLU A 46 6.86 2.68 8.03
CA GLU A 46 8.07 2.93 8.81
C GLU A 46 9.33 2.91 7.95
N ASP A 47 9.27 2.33 6.76
CA ASP A 47 10.35 2.40 5.78
C ASP A 47 10.13 3.63 4.89
N SER A 48 10.95 4.67 5.09
CA SER A 48 10.79 5.93 4.36
C SER A 48 11.05 5.81 2.86
N ASP A 49 11.75 4.77 2.43
CA ASP A 49 12.03 4.52 1.02
C ASP A 49 10.97 3.63 0.36
N TYR A 50 9.99 3.16 1.12
CA TYR A 50 8.95 2.23 0.66
C TYR A 50 9.52 0.94 0.06
N SER A 51 10.70 0.51 0.51
CA SER A 51 11.34 -0.69 -0.02
C SER A 51 10.57 -1.97 0.33
N ASN A 52 9.68 -1.90 1.31
CA ASN A 52 8.80 -3.00 1.68
C ASN A 52 7.50 -3.05 0.84
N ILE A 53 7.36 -2.17 -0.16
CA ILE A 53 6.25 -2.20 -1.11
C ILE A 53 6.80 -2.59 -2.48
N ASP A 54 6.37 -3.74 -2.98
CA ASP A 54 6.67 -4.17 -4.35
C ASP A 54 5.51 -3.70 -5.22
N PHE A 55 5.74 -2.65 -5.98
CA PHE A 55 4.71 -2.08 -6.85
C PHE A 55 4.39 -2.98 -8.05
N ASN A 56 5.30 -3.89 -8.40
CA ASN A 56 5.09 -4.89 -9.45
C ASN A 56 4.58 -4.27 -10.78
N GLY A 57 5.09 -3.08 -11.11
CA GLY A 57 4.69 -2.36 -12.32
C GLY A 57 3.37 -1.61 -12.22
N TYR A 58 2.72 -1.65 -11.06
CA TYR A 58 1.47 -0.93 -10.82
C TYR A 58 1.72 0.33 -10.03
N THR A 59 0.68 1.13 -9.86
CA THR A 59 0.75 2.41 -9.16
C THR A 59 -0.07 2.38 -7.88
N LEU A 60 0.48 2.93 -6.79
CA LEU A 60 -0.25 3.17 -5.56
C LEU A 60 -0.60 4.65 -5.48
N TYR A 61 -1.89 4.94 -5.37
CA TYR A 61 -2.39 6.30 -5.21
C TYR A 61 -2.72 6.55 -3.75
N VAL A 62 -2.20 7.62 -3.20
CA VAL A 62 -2.48 8.06 -1.83
C VAL A 62 -3.21 9.39 -1.93
N ASN A 63 -4.47 9.40 -1.51
CA ASN A 63 -5.33 10.56 -1.60
C ASN A 63 -5.37 11.15 -3.02
N GLY A 64 -5.41 10.26 -4.02
CA GLY A 64 -5.46 10.66 -5.41
C GLY A 64 -4.11 11.02 -6.04
N VAL A 65 -3.02 10.88 -5.30
CA VAL A 65 -1.66 11.21 -5.77
C VAL A 65 -0.83 9.94 -5.88
N ALA A 66 -0.28 9.69 -7.07
CA ALA A 66 0.61 8.55 -7.28
C ALA A 66 1.92 8.75 -6.51
N ILE A 67 2.35 7.74 -5.75
CA ILE A 67 3.60 7.81 -4.99
C ILE A 67 4.78 7.14 -5.70
N ASN A 68 4.50 6.51 -6.82
CA ASN A 68 5.57 5.87 -7.61
C ASN A 68 5.42 6.06 -9.11
#